data_e9252bb385b09352ce7d00df15172d29
#
_entry.id   e9252bb385b09352ce7d00df15172d29
#
_cell.length_a   1.000
_cell.length_b   1.000
_cell.length_c   1.000
_cell.angle_alpha   90.00
_cell.angle_beta   90.00
_cell.angle_gamma   90.00
#
_symmetry.space_group_name_H-M   'P 1'
#
loop_
_entity.id
_entity.type
_entity.pdbx_description
1 polymer ?
#
loop_
_entity_poly.entity_id
_entity_poly.type
_entity_poly.pdbx_seq_one_letter_code
_entity_poly.pdbx_strand_id
1 'polypeptide(L)'
;MEVGSTGAAADRLGRTQPQLSRLISQLEDQIGFLLFDRERRRLVPTARAHRFYQEVLRALDGLDNIKLIGEELRLEADAQLRVIAPPYASYTVLPEALARYRQTYPNGQFSVELVTRSSVGHWLSFHHFDIGIASLPFDAPAISSIPLAQVQTVVVVPAGHPLTAKKRISVQDLGRYPFVALNAFTLMRRQLDRVLDDAGVKLRLAGETDTGL
;
A
#
# COMPACT_ATOMS: atom_id res chain seq x y z
N MET A 1 17.82 -0.70 5.40
CA MET A 1 17.33 -0.34 4.08
C MET A 1 16.79 1.09 4.05
N GLU A 2 16.03 1.52 5.02
CA GLU A 2 15.39 2.86 5.06
C GLU A 2 16.37 4.04 5.20
N VAL A 3 17.53 3.85 5.81
CA VAL A 3 18.41 4.95 6.26
C VAL A 3 19.64 5.18 5.37
N GLY A 4 19.86 4.34 4.36
CA GLY A 4 20.89 4.51 3.33
C GLY A 4 22.35 4.36 3.76
N SER A 5 22.67 4.30 5.07
CA SER A 5 24.02 4.05 5.58
C SER A 5 24.03 3.28 6.90
N THR A 6 25.12 2.51 7.14
CA THR A 6 25.31 1.77 8.40
C THR A 6 25.52 2.68 9.61
N GLY A 7 26.15 3.83 9.42
CA GLY A 7 26.34 4.81 10.49
C GLY A 7 25.01 5.36 10.97
N ALA A 8 24.21 5.91 10.07
CA ALA A 8 22.89 6.45 10.41
C ALA A 8 21.94 5.37 10.95
N ALA A 9 22.04 4.13 10.49
CA ALA A 9 21.25 3.02 11.03
C ALA A 9 21.71 2.64 12.46
N ALA A 10 23.00 2.66 12.72
CA ALA A 10 23.55 2.39 14.06
C ALA A 10 23.09 3.46 15.05
N ASP A 11 23.19 4.74 14.69
CA ASP A 11 22.73 5.87 15.51
C ASP A 11 21.24 5.76 15.84
N ARG A 12 20.41 5.45 14.83
CA ARG A 12 18.96 5.28 15.00
C ARG A 12 18.60 4.11 15.94
N LEU A 13 19.43 3.08 15.96
CA LEU A 13 19.25 1.90 16.81
C LEU A 13 19.95 2.01 18.19
N GLY A 14 20.59 3.13 18.48
CA GLY A 14 21.38 3.31 19.71
C GLY A 14 22.54 2.30 19.82
N ARG A 15 23.13 1.92 18.69
CA ARG A 15 24.22 0.94 18.59
C ARG A 15 25.45 1.56 17.92
N THR A 16 26.61 0.92 18.11
CA THR A 16 27.80 1.31 17.35
C THR A 16 27.80 0.63 15.97
N GLN A 17 28.45 1.27 14.98
CA GLN A 17 28.59 0.70 13.64
C GLN A 17 29.22 -0.72 13.62
N PRO A 18 30.27 -1.04 14.43
CA PRO A 18 30.79 -2.41 14.50
C PRO A 18 29.77 -3.42 15.04
N GLN A 19 28.95 -3.03 16.05
CA GLN A 19 27.89 -3.89 16.56
C GLN A 19 26.84 -4.19 15.49
N LEU A 20 26.40 -3.17 14.75
CA LEU A 20 25.45 -3.36 13.65
C LEU A 20 26.01 -4.24 12.55
N SER A 21 27.26 -4.02 12.15
CA SER A 21 27.93 -4.87 11.14
C SER A 21 27.98 -6.34 11.57
N ARG A 22 28.29 -6.58 12.84
CA ARG A 22 28.32 -7.94 13.40
C ARG A 22 26.94 -8.59 13.40
N LEU A 23 25.89 -7.85 13.75
CA LEU A 23 24.50 -8.35 13.71
C LEU A 23 24.06 -8.71 12.29
N ILE A 24 24.42 -7.88 11.30
CA ILE A 24 24.14 -8.17 9.89
C ILE A 24 24.85 -9.45 9.45
N SER A 25 26.16 -9.57 9.75
CA SER A 25 26.92 -10.78 9.38
C SER A 25 26.36 -12.04 10.05
N GLN A 26 25.99 -11.96 11.33
CA GLN A 26 25.37 -13.09 12.02
C GLN A 26 24.03 -13.50 11.38
N LEU A 27 23.23 -12.53 10.98
CA LEU A 27 21.96 -12.80 10.27
C LEU A 27 22.23 -13.46 8.90
N GLU A 28 23.19 -12.93 8.13
CA GLU A 28 23.57 -13.47 6.83
C GLU A 28 24.09 -14.92 6.95
N ASP A 29 24.88 -15.21 7.99
CA ASP A 29 25.35 -16.56 8.31
C ASP A 29 24.19 -17.52 8.65
N GLN A 30 23.20 -17.04 9.41
CA GLN A 30 22.03 -17.85 9.79
C GLN A 30 21.12 -18.17 8.61
N ILE A 31 20.89 -17.18 7.72
CA ILE A 31 20.00 -17.34 6.58
C ILE A 31 20.69 -17.94 5.34
N GLY A 32 22.04 -18.01 5.37
CA GLY A 32 22.86 -18.66 4.33
C GLY A 32 23.01 -17.85 3.03
N PHE A 33 22.76 -16.54 3.06
CA PHE A 33 23.01 -15.66 1.91
C PHE A 33 23.27 -14.20 2.33
N LEU A 34 23.98 -13.46 1.48
CA LEU A 34 24.28 -12.05 1.73
C LEU A 34 23.04 -11.16 1.51
N LEU A 35 22.80 -10.26 2.47
CA LEU A 35 21.78 -9.23 2.39
C LEU A 35 22.31 -7.96 1.71
N PHE A 36 23.63 -7.71 1.85
CA PHE A 36 24.25 -6.51 1.31
C PHE A 36 25.51 -6.82 0.54
N ASP A 37 25.64 -6.21 -0.63
CA ASP A 37 26.88 -6.14 -1.39
C ASP A 37 27.71 -4.93 -0.94
N ARG A 38 29.03 -5.07 -0.95
CA ARG A 38 29.96 -3.99 -0.62
C ARG A 38 30.45 -3.33 -1.91
N GLU A 39 29.80 -2.25 -2.30
CA GLU A 39 30.21 -1.44 -3.46
C GLU A 39 30.79 -0.10 -3.02
N ARG A 40 32.02 0.20 -3.41
CA ARG A 40 32.67 1.50 -3.18
C ARG A 40 32.50 2.07 -1.75
N ARG A 41 32.67 1.23 -0.71
CA ARG A 41 32.47 1.55 0.72
C ARG A 41 31.01 1.80 1.12
N ARG A 42 30.03 1.43 0.30
CA ARG A 42 28.60 1.48 0.65
C ARG A 42 28.04 0.06 0.70
N LEU A 43 27.07 -0.14 1.57
CA LEU A 43 26.25 -1.36 1.58
C LEU A 43 25.07 -1.14 0.65
N VAL A 44 25.00 -1.96 -0.39
CA VAL A 44 23.89 -1.96 -1.35
C VAL A 44 23.07 -3.22 -1.10
N PRO A 45 21.75 -3.10 -0.84
CA PRO A 45 20.90 -4.27 -0.65
C PRO A 45 20.88 -5.16 -1.89
N THR A 46 21.02 -6.47 -1.70
CA THR A 46 20.88 -7.46 -2.78
C THR A 46 19.40 -7.64 -3.16
N ALA A 47 19.12 -8.21 -4.33
CA ALA A 47 17.76 -8.60 -4.73
C ALA A 47 17.12 -9.57 -3.71
N ARG A 48 17.95 -10.47 -3.13
CA ARG A 48 17.51 -11.39 -2.06
C ARG A 48 17.15 -10.63 -0.78
N ALA A 49 17.91 -9.58 -0.43
CA ALA A 49 17.63 -8.74 0.73
C ALA A 49 16.27 -8.05 0.61
N HIS A 50 15.94 -7.50 -0.56
CA HIS A 50 14.64 -6.86 -0.78
C HIS A 50 13.49 -7.84 -0.58
N ARG A 51 13.61 -9.05 -1.12
CA ARG A 51 12.60 -10.09 -0.95
C ARG A 51 12.49 -10.54 0.51
N PHE A 52 13.61 -10.79 1.17
CA PHE A 52 13.67 -11.19 2.58
C PHE A 52 13.10 -10.10 3.49
N TYR A 53 13.40 -8.84 3.23
CA TYR A 53 12.89 -7.70 3.99
C TYR A 53 11.36 -7.63 3.97
N GLN A 54 10.73 -7.92 2.83
CA GLN A 54 9.26 -7.97 2.76
C GLN A 54 8.67 -9.06 3.67
N GLU A 55 9.31 -10.22 3.77
CA GLU A 55 8.86 -11.28 4.69
C GLU A 55 9.09 -10.90 6.17
N VAL A 56 10.21 -10.24 6.47
CA VAL A 56 10.50 -9.72 7.82
C VAL A 56 9.46 -8.68 8.24
N LEU A 57 9.10 -7.75 7.35
CA LEU A 57 8.03 -6.77 7.64
C LEU A 57 6.73 -7.48 7.98
N ARG A 58 6.34 -8.50 7.22
CA ARG A 58 5.13 -9.30 7.51
C ARG A 58 5.17 -9.95 8.89
N ALA A 59 6.33 -10.49 9.28
CA ALA A 59 6.48 -11.13 10.58
C ALA A 59 6.40 -10.11 11.73
N LEU A 60 6.98 -8.93 11.56
CA LEU A 60 6.94 -7.83 12.54
C LEU A 60 5.52 -7.29 12.73
N ASP A 61 4.79 -7.11 11.64
CA ASP A 61 3.38 -6.69 11.68
C ASP A 61 2.53 -7.70 12.47
N GLY A 62 2.80 -9.00 12.32
CA GLY A 62 2.16 -10.05 13.14
C GLY A 62 2.43 -9.91 14.63
N LEU A 63 3.64 -9.54 15.03
CA LEU A 63 3.99 -9.29 16.43
C LEU A 63 3.28 -8.03 16.98
N ASP A 64 3.18 -6.98 16.21
CA ASP A 64 2.46 -5.77 16.62
C ASP A 64 0.96 -6.03 16.76
N ASN A 65 0.39 -6.91 15.92
CA ASN A 65 -0.98 -7.37 16.07
C ASN A 65 -1.20 -8.15 17.40
N ILE A 66 -0.27 -9.01 17.81
CA ILE A 66 -0.35 -9.71 19.10
C ILE A 66 -0.39 -8.72 20.26
N LYS A 67 0.42 -7.65 20.21
CA LYS A 67 0.37 -6.59 21.23
C LYS A 67 -0.98 -5.90 21.26
N LEU A 68 -1.52 -5.56 20.11
CA LEU A 68 -2.83 -4.92 19.97
C LEU A 68 -3.94 -5.78 20.58
N ILE A 69 -3.98 -7.07 20.24
CA ILE A 69 -4.93 -8.03 20.82
C ILE A 69 -4.74 -8.12 22.34
N GLY A 70 -3.50 -8.13 22.84
CA GLY A 70 -3.22 -8.14 24.26
C GLY A 70 -3.74 -6.90 24.97
N GLU A 71 -3.67 -5.73 24.37
CA GLU A 71 -4.23 -4.49 24.91
C GLU A 71 -5.74 -4.49 24.90
N GLU A 72 -6.37 -5.00 23.82
CA GLU A 72 -7.82 -5.15 23.71
C GLU A 72 -8.40 -6.08 24.78
N LEU A 73 -7.78 -7.25 24.96
CA LEU A 73 -8.18 -8.21 25.98
C LEU A 73 -7.99 -7.63 27.40
N ARG A 74 -6.99 -6.79 27.62
CA ARG A 74 -6.74 -6.13 28.91
C ARG A 74 -7.80 -5.07 29.22
N LEU A 75 -8.30 -4.37 28.21
CA LEU A 75 -9.23 -3.25 28.39
C LEU A 75 -10.70 -3.70 28.46
N GLU A 76 -11.02 -5.01 28.27
CA GLU A 76 -12.38 -5.50 28.08
C GLU A 76 -13.19 -4.61 27.13
N ALA A 77 -12.49 -4.10 26.11
CA ALA A 77 -13.02 -3.05 25.25
C ALA A 77 -14.27 -3.56 24.53
N ASP A 78 -15.35 -2.80 24.63
CA ASP A 78 -16.56 -2.96 23.82
C ASP A 78 -16.18 -3.16 22.37
N ALA A 79 -16.87 -4.07 21.69
CA ALA A 79 -16.60 -4.48 20.33
C ALA A 79 -16.34 -3.25 19.41
N GLN A 80 -15.10 -3.08 19.00
CA GLN A 80 -14.68 -2.01 18.11
C GLN A 80 -14.85 -2.47 16.67
N LEU A 81 -15.60 -1.72 15.86
CA LEU A 81 -15.70 -1.97 14.42
C LEU A 81 -14.37 -1.61 13.72
N ARG A 82 -13.72 -2.60 13.13
CA ARG A 82 -12.45 -2.43 12.42
C ARG A 82 -12.67 -2.41 10.92
N VAL A 83 -12.32 -1.30 10.31
CA VAL A 83 -12.47 -1.08 8.88
C VAL A 83 -11.11 -0.90 8.23
N ILE A 84 -10.85 -1.67 7.18
CA ILE A 84 -9.71 -1.43 6.29
C ILE A 84 -10.20 -0.87 4.96
N ALA A 85 -9.50 0.14 4.43
CA ALA A 85 -9.93 0.79 3.21
C ALA A 85 -8.75 1.39 2.43
N PRO A 86 -8.84 1.46 1.09
CA PRO A 86 -7.88 2.22 0.31
C PRO A 86 -8.06 3.74 0.55
N PRO A 87 -7.01 4.56 0.36
CA PRO A 87 -7.08 6.00 0.62
C PRO A 87 -8.28 6.70 -0.03
N TYR A 88 -8.64 6.37 -1.27
CA TYR A 88 -9.77 7.00 -1.94
C TYR A 88 -11.11 6.77 -1.23
N ALA A 89 -11.30 5.64 -0.56
CA ALA A 89 -12.54 5.36 0.17
C ALA A 89 -12.67 6.21 1.43
N SER A 90 -11.54 6.62 2.05
CA SER A 90 -11.54 7.48 3.24
C SER A 90 -12.04 8.90 2.96
N TYR A 91 -11.96 9.35 1.72
CA TYR A 91 -12.46 10.68 1.30
C TYR A 91 -13.85 10.64 0.67
N THR A 92 -14.37 9.47 0.34
CA THR A 92 -15.64 9.30 -0.37
C THR A 92 -16.71 8.64 0.49
N VAL A 93 -16.70 7.32 0.56
CA VAL A 93 -17.80 6.55 1.16
C VAL A 93 -17.71 6.40 2.68
N LEU A 94 -16.49 6.37 3.24
CA LEU A 94 -16.31 6.11 4.67
C LEU A 94 -16.87 7.21 5.57
N PRO A 95 -16.68 8.52 5.33
CA PRO A 95 -17.16 9.55 6.23
C PRO A 95 -18.67 9.47 6.45
N GLU A 96 -19.45 9.29 5.40
CA GLU A 96 -20.90 9.16 5.50
C GLU A 96 -21.33 7.85 6.17
N ALA A 97 -20.67 6.73 5.81
CA ALA A 97 -20.97 5.44 6.43
C ALA A 97 -20.68 5.44 7.93
N LEU A 98 -19.57 6.01 8.37
CA LEU A 98 -19.21 6.14 9.78
C LEU A 98 -20.11 7.12 10.53
N ALA A 99 -20.56 8.20 9.89
CA ALA A 99 -21.53 9.09 10.47
C ALA A 99 -22.87 8.38 10.73
N ARG A 100 -23.35 7.57 9.78
CA ARG A 100 -24.55 6.73 9.94
C ARG A 100 -24.36 5.66 11.02
N TYR A 101 -23.20 5.01 11.06
CA TYR A 101 -22.86 4.05 12.12
C TYR A 101 -22.97 4.70 13.50
N ARG A 102 -22.39 5.89 13.70
CA ARG A 102 -22.47 6.62 14.98
C ARG A 102 -23.88 7.06 15.36
N GLN A 103 -24.74 7.35 14.40
CA GLN A 103 -26.16 7.63 14.66
C GLN A 103 -26.90 6.40 15.18
N THR A 104 -26.59 5.22 14.64
CA THR A 104 -27.22 3.94 15.06
C THR A 104 -26.63 3.41 16.35
N TYR A 105 -25.31 3.58 16.53
CA TYR A 105 -24.55 3.10 17.70
C TYR A 105 -23.79 4.27 18.35
N PRO A 106 -24.43 5.09 19.19
CA PRO A 106 -23.82 6.30 19.75
C PRO A 106 -22.55 6.05 20.55
N ASN A 107 -22.45 4.92 21.22
CA ASN A 107 -21.27 4.49 22.00
C ASN A 107 -20.35 3.55 21.22
N GLY A 108 -20.71 3.15 20.00
CA GLY A 108 -19.91 2.25 19.17
C GLY A 108 -18.55 2.87 18.84
N GLN A 109 -17.49 2.13 19.06
CA GLN A 109 -16.14 2.53 18.66
C GLN A 109 -15.83 1.99 17.27
N PHE A 110 -14.95 2.66 16.53
CA PHE A 110 -14.43 2.17 15.28
C PHE A 110 -12.98 2.60 15.08
N SER A 111 -12.24 1.79 14.33
CA SER A 111 -10.93 2.13 13.80
C SER A 111 -10.96 2.01 12.28
N VAL A 112 -10.24 2.89 11.60
CA VAL A 112 -10.06 2.85 10.16
C VAL A 112 -8.58 2.79 9.86
N GLU A 113 -8.17 1.78 9.12
CA GLU A 113 -6.82 1.68 8.65
C GLU A 113 -6.76 1.78 7.13
N LEU A 114 -5.83 2.62 6.65
CA LEU A 114 -5.65 2.83 5.23
C LEU A 114 -4.65 1.82 4.68
N VAL A 115 -5.11 1.01 3.75
CA VAL A 115 -4.33 -0.07 3.17
C VAL A 115 -4.25 0.06 1.65
N THR A 116 -3.09 -0.26 1.10
CA THR A 116 -2.94 -0.38 -0.35
C THR A 116 -3.31 -1.79 -0.80
N ARG A 117 -3.67 -1.96 -2.08
CA ARG A 117 -3.99 -3.29 -2.63
C ARG A 117 -2.84 -4.30 -2.46
N SER A 118 -1.59 -3.86 -2.53
CA SER A 118 -0.42 -4.72 -2.34
C SER A 118 -0.31 -5.25 -0.92
N SER A 119 -0.82 -4.52 0.05
CA SER A 119 -0.83 -4.92 1.45
C SER A 119 -2.08 -5.69 1.87
N VAL A 120 -3.16 -5.69 1.06
CA VAL A 120 -4.42 -6.38 1.42
C VAL A 120 -4.21 -7.88 1.64
N GLY A 121 -3.43 -8.57 0.80
CA GLY A 121 -3.13 -9.99 1.01
C GLY A 121 -2.43 -10.25 2.34
N HIS A 122 -1.58 -9.33 2.77
CA HIS A 122 -0.92 -9.34 4.06
C HIS A 122 -1.92 -9.11 5.21
N TRP A 123 -2.78 -8.11 5.08
CA TRP A 123 -3.83 -7.81 6.05
C TRP A 123 -4.78 -8.99 6.27
N LEU A 124 -5.13 -9.71 5.21
CA LEU A 124 -6.00 -10.88 5.27
C LEU A 124 -5.40 -12.04 6.07
N SER A 125 -4.08 -12.13 6.10
CA SER A 125 -3.38 -13.24 6.76
C SER A 125 -3.11 -13.00 8.24
N PHE A 126 -3.04 -11.74 8.67
CA PHE A 126 -2.49 -11.38 9.99
C PHE A 126 -3.32 -10.41 10.81
N HIS A 127 -4.32 -9.76 10.23
CA HIS A 127 -5.07 -8.72 10.94
C HIS A 127 -6.55 -9.05 11.01
N HIS A 128 -7.12 -8.80 12.17
CA HIS A 128 -8.57 -8.89 12.37
C HIS A 128 -9.20 -7.58 11.88
N PHE A 129 -10.03 -7.67 10.87
CA PHE A 129 -10.93 -6.60 10.47
C PHE A 129 -12.33 -7.17 10.27
N ASP A 130 -13.33 -6.35 10.47
CA ASP A 130 -14.74 -6.75 10.30
C ASP A 130 -15.21 -6.42 8.89
N ILE A 131 -14.76 -5.27 8.35
CA ILE A 131 -15.13 -4.79 7.03
C ILE A 131 -13.91 -4.30 6.28
N GLY A 132 -13.77 -4.74 5.02
CA GLY A 132 -12.77 -4.24 4.09
C GLY A 132 -13.39 -3.62 2.84
N ILE A 133 -12.87 -2.49 2.37
CA ILE A 133 -13.19 -1.92 1.07
C ILE A 133 -12.04 -2.21 0.12
N ALA A 134 -12.32 -2.80 -1.03
CA ALA A 134 -11.30 -3.15 -2.00
C ALA A 134 -11.81 -3.04 -3.45
N SER A 135 -10.88 -2.86 -4.38
CA SER A 135 -11.21 -2.96 -5.80
C SER A 135 -11.27 -4.41 -6.25
N LEU A 136 -12.35 -4.78 -6.92
CA LEU A 136 -12.52 -6.12 -7.51
C LEU A 136 -11.77 -6.25 -8.86
N PRO A 137 -11.37 -7.46 -9.29
CA PRO A 137 -11.54 -8.73 -8.60
C PRO A 137 -10.60 -8.88 -7.40
N PHE A 138 -11.10 -9.55 -6.38
CA PHE A 138 -10.37 -9.85 -5.17
C PHE A 138 -10.54 -11.34 -4.84
N ASP A 139 -9.45 -12.09 -4.91
CA ASP A 139 -9.45 -13.53 -4.68
C ASP A 139 -8.88 -13.82 -3.29
N ALA A 140 -9.78 -14.12 -2.36
CA ALA A 140 -9.44 -14.54 -1.00
C ALA A 140 -10.50 -15.51 -0.48
N PRO A 141 -10.20 -16.81 -0.45
CA PRO A 141 -11.19 -17.85 -0.10
C PRO A 141 -11.86 -17.68 1.25
N ALA A 142 -11.21 -17.00 2.20
CA ALA A 142 -11.72 -16.75 3.55
C ALA A 142 -12.63 -15.51 3.67
N ILE A 143 -12.88 -14.77 2.58
CA ILE A 143 -13.62 -13.52 2.60
C ILE A 143 -14.83 -13.57 1.69
N SER A 144 -15.97 -13.18 2.23
CA SER A 144 -17.17 -12.90 1.45
C SER A 144 -17.07 -11.49 0.88
N SER A 145 -17.17 -11.35 -0.44
CA SER A 145 -17.15 -10.05 -1.10
C SER A 145 -18.53 -9.68 -1.66
N ILE A 146 -18.95 -8.45 -1.40
CA ILE A 146 -20.20 -7.89 -1.89
C ILE A 146 -19.85 -6.71 -2.81
N PRO A 147 -20.25 -6.72 -4.10
CA PRO A 147 -20.05 -5.57 -4.97
C PRO A 147 -20.80 -4.35 -4.44
N LEU A 148 -20.06 -3.28 -4.15
CA LEU A 148 -20.64 -2.05 -3.61
C LEU A 148 -21.06 -1.08 -4.71
N ALA A 149 -20.16 -0.82 -5.67
CA ALA A 149 -20.39 0.11 -6.76
C ALA A 149 -19.47 -0.19 -7.94
N GLN A 150 -19.86 0.27 -9.11
CA GLN A 150 -18.99 0.35 -10.28
C GLN A 150 -18.67 1.82 -10.53
N VAL A 151 -17.36 2.14 -10.56
CA VAL A 151 -16.89 3.51 -10.81
C VAL A 151 -16.23 3.61 -12.16
N GLN A 152 -16.45 4.76 -12.84
CA GLN A 152 -15.80 5.05 -14.10
C GLN A 152 -14.45 5.70 -13.88
N THR A 153 -13.45 5.29 -14.64
CA THR A 153 -12.16 5.97 -14.67
C THR A 153 -12.27 7.25 -15.49
N VAL A 154 -11.78 8.33 -14.96
CA VAL A 154 -11.75 9.64 -15.62
C VAL A 154 -10.32 10.16 -15.73
N VAL A 155 -10.10 11.05 -16.69
CA VAL A 155 -8.84 11.79 -16.84
C VAL A 155 -9.05 13.18 -16.28
N VAL A 156 -8.22 13.55 -15.30
CA VAL A 156 -8.22 14.90 -14.72
C VAL A 156 -7.23 15.76 -15.49
N VAL A 157 -7.66 16.95 -15.90
CA VAL A 157 -6.83 17.90 -16.62
C VAL A 157 -7.02 19.32 -16.05
N PRO A 158 -6.04 20.22 -16.16
CA PRO A 158 -6.20 21.61 -15.77
C PRO A 158 -7.31 22.30 -16.57
N ALA A 159 -7.89 23.35 -15.99
CA ALA A 159 -8.83 24.22 -16.69
C ALA A 159 -8.17 24.80 -17.96
N GLY A 160 -8.91 24.79 -19.07
CA GLY A 160 -8.41 25.27 -20.37
C GLY A 160 -7.52 24.27 -21.13
N HIS A 161 -7.30 23.07 -20.60
CA HIS A 161 -6.57 22.05 -21.35
C HIS A 161 -7.35 21.63 -22.62
N PRO A 162 -6.68 21.37 -23.79
CA PRO A 162 -7.37 21.02 -25.04
C PRO A 162 -8.33 19.82 -24.92
N LEU A 163 -8.08 18.90 -24.00
CA LEU A 163 -8.97 17.76 -23.77
C LEU A 163 -10.30 18.14 -23.11
N THR A 164 -10.44 19.32 -22.51
CA THR A 164 -11.72 19.79 -21.93
C THR A 164 -12.79 20.03 -22.98
N ALA A 165 -12.40 20.30 -24.23
CA ALA A 165 -13.32 20.44 -25.34
C ALA A 165 -13.92 19.13 -25.83
N LYS A 166 -13.39 17.99 -25.38
CA LYS A 166 -13.84 16.67 -25.80
C LYS A 166 -14.86 16.08 -24.83
N LYS A 167 -15.99 15.59 -25.32
CA LYS A 167 -16.97 14.83 -24.52
C LYS A 167 -16.46 13.44 -24.11
N ARG A 168 -15.57 12.85 -24.90
CA ARG A 168 -14.92 11.56 -24.62
C ARG A 168 -13.47 11.65 -25.03
N ILE A 169 -12.59 11.16 -24.15
CA ILE A 169 -11.16 11.07 -24.37
C ILE A 169 -10.85 9.67 -24.88
N SER A 170 -10.18 9.57 -26.03
CA SER A 170 -9.69 8.30 -26.55
C SER A 170 -8.32 7.97 -25.98
N VAL A 171 -7.92 6.71 -26.08
CA VAL A 171 -6.59 6.24 -25.66
C VAL A 171 -5.48 6.98 -26.42
N GLN A 172 -5.69 7.24 -27.72
CA GLN A 172 -4.76 7.99 -28.58
C GLN A 172 -4.55 9.44 -28.10
N ASP A 173 -5.54 10.02 -27.45
CA ASP A 173 -5.44 11.37 -26.90
C ASP A 173 -4.47 11.43 -25.72
N LEU A 174 -4.38 10.35 -24.92
CA LEU A 174 -3.49 10.27 -23.76
C LEU A 174 -2.01 10.30 -24.15
N GLY A 175 -1.66 9.68 -25.29
CA GLY A 175 -0.27 9.68 -25.79
C GLY A 175 0.23 11.03 -26.30
N ARG A 176 -0.66 12.01 -26.50
CA ARG A 176 -0.31 13.33 -27.08
C ARG A 176 0.22 14.33 -26.06
N TYR A 177 -0.11 14.14 -24.78
CA TYR A 177 0.19 15.09 -23.73
C TYR A 177 1.06 14.44 -22.63
N PRO A 178 1.84 15.25 -21.88
CA PRO A 178 2.47 14.75 -20.67
C PRO A 178 1.43 14.18 -19.71
N PHE A 179 1.71 13.01 -19.15
CA PHE A 179 0.74 12.26 -18.35
C PHE A 179 1.35 11.89 -16.99
N VAL A 180 0.64 12.20 -15.92
CA VAL A 180 0.96 11.69 -14.58
C VAL A 180 0.13 10.41 -14.37
N ALA A 181 0.81 9.30 -14.24
CA ALA A 181 0.19 7.99 -14.11
C ALA A 181 0.12 7.55 -12.64
N LEU A 182 -0.80 6.64 -12.36
CA LEU A 182 -0.72 5.89 -11.12
C LEU A 182 0.47 4.94 -11.16
N ASN A 183 1.02 4.63 -9.98
CA ASN A 183 2.11 3.67 -9.81
C ASN A 183 1.77 2.33 -10.48
N ALA A 184 2.76 1.69 -11.10
CA ALA A 184 2.64 0.43 -11.84
C ALA A 184 2.05 -0.74 -11.02
N PHE A 185 2.12 -0.69 -9.70
CA PHE A 185 1.56 -1.72 -8.82
C PHE A 185 0.04 -1.61 -8.63
N THR A 186 -0.60 -0.51 -9.04
CA THR A 186 -2.05 -0.34 -8.93
C THR A 186 -2.81 -1.15 -9.98
N LEU A 187 -4.00 -1.64 -9.63
CA LEU A 187 -4.85 -2.35 -10.59
C LEU A 187 -5.24 -1.46 -11.77
N MET A 188 -5.60 -0.22 -11.48
CA MET A 188 -6.02 0.76 -12.50
C MET A 188 -4.90 1.04 -13.50
N ARG A 189 -3.64 1.19 -13.04
CA ARG A 189 -2.50 1.37 -13.94
C ARG A 189 -2.31 0.15 -14.83
N ARG A 190 -2.37 -1.05 -14.32
CA ARG A 190 -2.25 -2.27 -15.13
C ARG A 190 -3.38 -2.42 -16.16
N GLN A 191 -4.59 -2.01 -15.80
CA GLN A 191 -5.71 -1.99 -16.75
C GLN A 191 -5.49 -0.94 -17.86
N LEU A 192 -5.02 0.24 -17.49
CA LEU A 192 -4.67 1.30 -18.43
C LEU A 192 -3.55 0.85 -19.38
N ASP A 193 -2.48 0.27 -18.85
CA ASP A 193 -1.34 -0.19 -19.64
C ASP A 193 -1.78 -1.24 -20.68
N ARG A 194 -2.65 -2.19 -20.32
CA ARG A 194 -3.21 -3.15 -21.29
C ARG A 194 -3.96 -2.47 -22.43
N VAL A 195 -4.82 -1.51 -22.10
CA VAL A 195 -5.59 -0.78 -23.12
C VAL A 195 -4.69 0.07 -24.02
N LEU A 196 -3.61 0.62 -23.47
CA LEU A 196 -2.59 1.36 -24.22
C LEU A 196 -1.79 0.43 -25.15
N ASP A 197 -1.36 -0.72 -24.65
CA ASP A 197 -0.62 -1.72 -25.41
C ASP A 197 -1.48 -2.27 -26.58
N ASP A 198 -2.73 -2.61 -26.32
CA ASP A 198 -3.68 -3.06 -27.35
C ASP A 198 -3.92 -2.00 -28.43
N ALA A 199 -3.85 -0.72 -28.07
CA ALA A 199 -4.02 0.41 -29.00
C ALA A 199 -2.68 0.87 -29.63
N GLY A 200 -1.54 0.31 -29.27
CA GLY A 200 -0.22 0.72 -29.73
C GLY A 200 0.18 2.12 -29.28
N VAL A 201 -0.37 2.61 -28.17
CA VAL A 201 -0.14 3.97 -27.64
C VAL A 201 0.86 3.95 -26.51
N LYS A 202 1.86 4.83 -26.57
CA LYS A 202 2.83 5.05 -25.49
C LYS A 202 2.55 6.37 -24.78
N LEU A 203 2.45 6.32 -23.45
CA LEU A 203 2.32 7.52 -22.62
C LEU A 203 3.65 8.30 -22.57
N ARG A 204 3.55 9.62 -22.59
CA ARG A 204 4.65 10.52 -22.25
C ARG A 204 4.60 10.78 -20.75
N LEU A 205 5.17 9.86 -19.95
CA LEU A 205 5.13 9.98 -18.49
C LEU A 205 5.89 11.24 -18.05
N ALA A 206 5.19 12.10 -17.33
CA ALA A 206 5.73 13.26 -16.62
C ALA A 206 5.98 12.97 -15.13
N GLY A 207 5.33 11.95 -14.60
CA GLY A 207 5.49 11.52 -13.21
C GLY A 207 4.57 10.35 -12.88
N GLU A 208 4.76 9.82 -11.68
CA GLU A 208 3.91 8.77 -11.11
C GLU A 208 3.45 9.17 -9.70
N THR A 209 2.27 8.70 -9.30
CA THR A 209 1.68 8.91 -7.98
C THR A 209 1.07 7.64 -7.45
N ASP A 210 1.06 7.47 -6.12
CA ASP A 210 0.47 6.30 -5.47
C ASP A 210 -1.03 6.41 -5.29
N THR A 211 -1.56 7.63 -5.29
CA THR A 211 -2.99 7.92 -5.12
C THR A 211 -3.53 8.75 -6.27
N GLY A 212 -4.68 8.38 -6.80
CA GLY A 212 -5.52 9.30 -7.53
C GLY A 212 -6.29 10.16 -6.53
N LEU A 213 -6.29 11.46 -6.73
CA LEU A 213 -7.13 12.38 -5.98
C LEU A 213 -8.61 12.14 -6.29
#